data_f720c4ad714682452dc5ec05c7275d6c
#
_entry.id   f720c4ad714682452dc5ec05c7275d6c
#
_cell.length_a   1.000
_cell.length_b   1.000
_cell.length_c   1.000
_cell.angle_alpha   90.00
_cell.angle_beta   90.00
_cell.angle_gamma   90.00
#
_symmetry.space_group_name_H-M   'P 1'
#
loop_
_entity.id
_entity.type
_entity.pdbx_description
1 polymer ?
#
loop_
_entity_poly.entity_id
_entity_poly.type
_entity_poly.pdbx_seq_one_letter_code
_entity_poly.pdbx_strand_id
1 'polypeptide(L)'
;LNEDGEIPADQPRRDFVHWLVWDMSPEVCEVKKGEANVGDENTGKRFAKHMGIEAINDYTSDSQIHRGYDGPCPPGFDARMHGYEFRVFALDVKTLGLPDTARWAEVRQRMAPHVLASATIQGIYSLNPRLQR
;
A
#
# COMPACT_ATOMS: atom_id res chain seq x y z
N LEU A 1 -16.23 7.32 -18.95
CA LEU A 1 -16.48 5.91 -19.26
C LEU A 1 -16.64 5.75 -20.77
N ASN A 2 -16.27 4.57 -21.28
CA ASN A 2 -16.50 4.20 -22.68
C ASN A 2 -18.01 3.88 -22.93
N GLU A 3 -18.35 3.47 -24.14
CA GLU A 3 -19.73 3.10 -24.51
C GLU A 3 -20.28 1.91 -23.71
N ASP A 4 -19.40 1.03 -23.21
CA ASP A 4 -19.75 -0.11 -22.37
C ASP A 4 -19.93 0.23 -20.87
N GLY A 5 -19.73 1.52 -20.50
CA GLY A 5 -19.77 1.98 -19.12
C GLY A 5 -18.52 1.62 -18.30
N GLU A 6 -17.42 1.31 -18.96
CA GLU A 6 -16.15 0.95 -18.33
C GLU A 6 -15.13 2.10 -18.38
N ILE A 7 -14.18 2.10 -17.45
CA ILE A 7 -12.97 2.93 -17.55
C ILE A 7 -12.08 2.29 -18.64
N PRO A 8 -11.75 3.00 -19.73
CA PRO A 8 -10.95 2.45 -20.82
C PRO A 8 -9.58 1.93 -20.36
N ALA A 9 -9.12 0.82 -20.94
CA ALA A 9 -7.86 0.20 -20.54
C ALA A 9 -6.63 1.08 -20.83
N ASP A 10 -6.71 1.97 -21.80
CA ASP A 10 -5.65 2.92 -22.20
C ASP A 10 -5.64 4.21 -21.37
N GLN A 11 -6.67 4.45 -20.56
CA GLN A 11 -6.69 5.63 -19.67
C GLN A 11 -5.53 5.55 -18.65
N PRO A 12 -4.72 6.61 -18.49
CA PRO A 12 -3.65 6.63 -17.51
C PRO A 12 -4.14 6.34 -16.08
N ARG A 13 -3.37 5.56 -15.33
CA ARG A 13 -3.59 5.27 -13.91
C ARG A 13 -2.46 5.88 -13.10
N ARG A 14 -2.76 6.18 -11.83
CA ARG A 14 -1.77 6.64 -10.85
C ARG A 14 -1.48 5.51 -9.87
N ASP A 15 -0.27 5.51 -9.34
CA ASP A 15 0.06 4.67 -8.20
C ASP A 15 -0.83 5.05 -7.01
N PHE A 16 -1.29 4.04 -6.31
CA PHE A 16 -2.11 4.16 -5.13
C PHE A 16 -1.49 3.34 -4.01
N VAL A 17 -1.13 3.99 -2.93
CA VAL A 17 -0.46 3.35 -1.79
C VAL A 17 -1.51 2.76 -0.86
N HIS A 18 -1.61 1.44 -0.87
CA HIS A 18 -2.53 0.69 0.00
C HIS A 18 -1.97 0.49 1.41
N TRP A 19 -0.65 0.48 1.55
CA TRP A 19 0.01 0.21 2.82
C TRP A 19 1.42 0.79 2.84
N LEU A 20 1.77 1.46 3.94
CA LEU A 20 3.07 2.09 4.12
C LEU A 20 3.53 1.91 5.56
N VAL A 21 4.68 1.27 5.74
CA VAL A 21 5.30 1.01 7.05
C VAL A 21 6.80 1.27 6.95
N TRP A 22 7.36 1.91 7.95
CA TRP A 22 8.81 2.06 8.09
C TRP A 22 9.26 1.85 9.53
N ASP A 23 10.58 1.90 9.76
CA ASP A 23 11.19 1.64 11.05
C ASP A 23 10.81 0.25 11.59
N MET A 24 10.64 -0.72 10.69
CA MET A 24 10.39 -2.11 11.07
C MET A 24 11.62 -2.68 11.78
N SER A 25 11.38 -3.39 12.88
CA SER A 25 12.45 -4.11 13.55
C SER A 25 13.09 -5.13 12.60
N PRO A 26 14.44 -5.24 12.57
CA PRO A 26 15.12 -6.27 11.78
C PRO A 26 14.82 -7.71 12.27
N GLU A 27 14.19 -7.85 13.44
CA GLU A 27 13.74 -9.15 13.97
C GLU A 27 12.43 -9.63 13.31
N VAL A 28 11.74 -8.74 12.60
CA VAL A 28 10.52 -9.09 11.85
C VAL A 28 10.93 -9.79 10.56
N CYS A 29 10.92 -11.12 10.58
CA CYS A 29 11.27 -11.95 9.44
C CYS A 29 10.07 -12.35 8.57
N GLU A 30 8.86 -12.17 9.08
CA GLU A 30 7.63 -12.58 8.43
C GLU A 30 6.47 -11.65 8.82
N VAL A 31 5.58 -11.38 7.87
CA VAL A 31 4.26 -10.80 8.11
C VAL A 31 3.22 -11.84 7.72
N LYS A 32 2.49 -12.35 8.70
CA LYS A 32 1.48 -13.40 8.48
C LYS A 32 0.24 -12.85 7.81
N LYS A 33 -0.47 -13.74 7.13
CA LYS A 33 -1.77 -13.41 6.53
C LYS A 33 -2.72 -12.80 7.56
N GLY A 34 -3.26 -11.62 7.26
CA GLY A 34 -4.21 -10.90 8.11
C GLY A 34 -3.58 -10.09 9.25
N GLU A 35 -2.27 -10.18 9.48
CA GLU A 35 -1.59 -9.51 10.60
C GLU A 35 -1.59 -7.99 10.48
N ALA A 36 -1.55 -7.47 9.26
CA ALA A 36 -1.60 -6.03 8.99
C ALA A 36 -3.02 -5.51 8.71
N ASN A 37 -4.03 -6.35 8.90
CA ASN A 37 -5.43 -6.02 8.64
C ASN A 37 -6.27 -6.16 9.91
N VAL A 38 -5.77 -5.64 11.02
CA VAL A 38 -6.45 -5.67 12.31
C VAL A 38 -7.04 -4.30 12.61
N GLY A 39 -8.32 -4.27 12.97
CA GLY A 39 -9.07 -3.05 13.24
C GLY A 39 -10.35 -2.97 12.44
N ASP A 40 -11.06 -1.88 12.57
CA ASP A 40 -12.30 -1.62 11.84
C ASP A 40 -12.15 -0.43 10.86
N GLU A 41 -13.14 -0.25 10.00
CA GLU A 41 -13.16 0.81 9.00
C GLU A 41 -13.21 2.23 9.60
N ASN A 42 -13.63 2.37 10.86
CA ASN A 42 -13.76 3.65 11.52
C ASN A 42 -12.48 4.08 12.25
N THR A 43 -11.73 3.11 12.79
CA THR A 43 -10.50 3.37 13.55
C THR A 43 -9.23 3.14 12.74
N GLY A 44 -9.38 2.67 11.52
CA GLY A 44 -8.30 2.23 10.66
C GLY A 44 -7.74 0.86 11.06
N LYS A 45 -7.26 0.14 10.07
CA LYS A 45 -6.56 -1.12 10.28
C LYS A 45 -5.17 -0.83 10.82
N ARG A 46 -4.68 -1.64 11.72
CA ARG A 46 -3.39 -1.43 12.35
C ARG A 46 -2.51 -2.65 12.27
N PHE A 47 -1.27 -2.37 12.03
CA PHE A 47 -0.17 -3.32 12.20
C PHE A 47 0.13 -3.51 13.68
N ALA A 48 0.64 -4.66 14.08
CA ALA A 48 1.03 -4.88 15.45
C ALA A 48 2.13 -3.87 15.85
N LYS A 49 1.96 -3.19 16.98
CA LYS A 49 2.78 -2.03 17.42
C LYS A 49 4.30 -2.25 17.41
N HIS A 50 4.76 -3.49 17.54
CA HIS A 50 6.18 -3.83 17.57
C HIS A 50 6.82 -3.96 16.17
N MET A 51 6.04 -3.86 15.12
CA MET A 51 6.52 -4.12 13.77
C MET A 51 7.02 -2.89 13.03
N GLY A 52 6.73 -1.68 13.49
CA GLY A 52 7.16 -0.44 12.86
C GLY A 52 6.17 0.69 13.02
N ILE A 53 6.42 1.79 12.30
CA ILE A 53 5.51 2.93 12.20
C ILE A 53 4.62 2.71 10.99
N GLU A 54 3.32 2.60 11.24
CA GLU A 54 2.31 2.47 10.22
C GLU A 54 1.75 3.85 9.86
N ALA A 55 1.97 4.24 8.62
CA ALA A 55 1.53 5.52 8.10
C ALA A 55 0.11 5.49 7.55
N ILE A 56 -0.38 6.68 7.28
CA ILE A 56 -1.60 6.87 6.51
C ILE A 56 -1.41 6.37 5.08
N ASN A 57 -2.41 5.67 4.55
CA ASN A 57 -2.45 5.21 3.17
C ASN A 57 -3.30 6.17 2.29
N ASP A 58 -3.39 5.88 0.99
CA ASP A 58 -4.08 6.75 0.05
C ASP A 58 -5.62 6.67 0.09
N TYR A 59 -6.18 5.80 0.94
CA TYR A 59 -7.60 5.85 1.31
C TYR A 59 -7.92 7.00 2.28
N THR A 60 -6.89 7.63 2.88
CA THR A 60 -7.06 8.79 3.76
C THR A 60 -7.63 9.98 3.00
N SER A 61 -8.70 10.56 3.54
CA SER A 61 -9.36 11.77 3.08
C SER A 61 -9.30 12.87 4.14
N ASP A 62 -9.84 14.04 3.84
CA ASP A 62 -9.92 15.15 4.81
C ASP A 62 -10.82 14.81 6.03
N SER A 63 -11.75 13.89 5.85
CA SER A 63 -12.71 13.49 6.89
C SER A 63 -12.35 12.20 7.62
N GLN A 64 -11.44 11.38 7.08
CA GLN A 64 -11.13 10.07 7.63
C GLN A 64 -9.68 9.65 7.38
N ILE A 65 -9.00 9.25 8.44
CA ILE A 65 -7.63 8.72 8.38
C ILE A 65 -7.70 7.20 8.24
N HIS A 66 -7.05 6.69 7.20
CA HIS A 66 -6.88 5.26 6.97
C HIS A 66 -5.42 4.86 7.15
N ARG A 67 -5.20 3.77 7.89
CA ARG A 67 -3.91 3.12 8.13
C ARG A 67 -4.04 1.63 7.91
N GLY A 68 -2.93 0.94 7.86
CA GLY A 68 -2.91 -0.50 7.67
C GLY A 68 -3.06 -0.92 6.22
N TYR A 69 -3.13 -2.21 6.04
CA TYR A 69 -3.27 -2.81 4.71
C TYR A 69 -4.74 -2.96 4.33
N ASP A 70 -5.16 -2.13 3.40
CA ASP A 70 -6.40 -2.34 2.67
C ASP A 70 -6.10 -3.06 1.36
N GLY A 71 -6.66 -4.25 1.22
CA GLY A 71 -6.42 -5.15 0.10
C GLY A 71 -6.87 -4.60 -1.26
N PRO A 72 -6.65 -5.35 -2.33
CA PRO A 72 -7.03 -4.93 -3.67
C PRO A 72 -8.55 -4.75 -3.78
N CYS A 73 -8.96 -3.55 -4.21
CA CYS A 73 -10.36 -3.21 -4.47
C CYS A 73 -10.45 -2.32 -5.72
N PRO A 74 -10.05 -2.82 -6.90
CA PRO A 74 -10.15 -2.05 -8.12
C PRO A 74 -11.62 -1.86 -8.52
N PRO A 75 -11.96 -0.79 -9.25
CA PRO A 75 -13.32 -0.61 -9.76
C PRO A 75 -13.77 -1.81 -10.60
N GLY A 76 -14.96 -2.35 -10.33
CA GLY A 76 -15.51 -3.49 -11.05
C GLY A 76 -15.85 -3.21 -12.52
N PHE A 77 -15.82 -1.94 -12.91
CA PHE A 77 -16.03 -1.45 -14.28
C PHE A 77 -14.73 -0.94 -14.93
N ASP A 78 -13.56 -1.29 -14.39
CA ASP A 78 -12.28 -0.99 -15.05
C ASP A 78 -11.95 -2.07 -16.07
N ALA A 79 -11.77 -1.69 -17.33
CA ALA A 79 -11.41 -2.59 -18.41
C ALA A 79 -9.95 -3.07 -18.32
N ARG A 80 -9.21 -2.68 -17.29
CA ARG A 80 -7.80 -3.02 -17.08
C ARG A 80 -7.61 -3.89 -15.85
N MET A 81 -6.78 -4.91 -15.99
CA MET A 81 -6.23 -5.64 -14.85
C MET A 81 -5.30 -4.73 -14.04
N HIS A 82 -5.48 -4.68 -12.72
CA HIS A 82 -4.64 -3.90 -11.83
C HIS A 82 -3.45 -4.72 -11.34
N GLY A 83 -2.25 -4.12 -11.40
CA GLY A 83 -1.04 -4.66 -10.80
C GLY A 83 -0.87 -4.17 -9.37
N TYR A 84 -0.52 -5.09 -8.47
CA TYR A 84 -0.22 -4.80 -7.06
C TYR A 84 1.19 -5.24 -6.74
N GLU A 85 1.95 -4.35 -6.12
CA GLU A 85 3.34 -4.61 -5.74
C GLU A 85 3.51 -4.50 -4.24
N PHE A 86 4.15 -5.49 -3.63
CA PHE A 86 4.71 -5.39 -2.28
C PHE A 86 6.22 -5.23 -2.41
N ARG A 87 6.73 -4.15 -1.85
CA ARG A 87 8.16 -3.84 -1.84
C ARG A 87 8.67 -3.77 -0.40
N VAL A 88 9.81 -4.39 -0.16
CA VAL A 88 10.55 -4.27 1.09
C VAL A 88 11.93 -3.72 0.82
N PHE A 89 12.39 -2.83 1.70
CA PHE A 89 13.69 -2.16 1.61
C PHE A 89 14.49 -2.43 2.88
N ALA A 90 15.73 -2.86 2.73
CA ALA A 90 16.69 -2.88 3.82
C ALA A 90 17.44 -1.55 3.86
N LEU A 91 17.48 -0.91 5.03
CA LEU A 91 18.10 0.39 5.22
C LEU A 91 19.30 0.31 6.17
N ASP A 92 20.26 1.19 6.02
CA ASP A 92 21.43 1.33 6.90
C ASP A 92 21.18 2.21 8.14
N VAL A 93 19.94 2.65 8.34
CA VAL A 93 19.51 3.44 9.49
C VAL A 93 18.38 2.72 10.25
N LYS A 94 18.32 2.92 11.56
CA LYS A 94 17.27 2.34 12.40
C LYS A 94 15.95 3.09 12.33
N THR A 95 16.00 4.38 12.03
CA THR A 95 14.81 5.23 11.95
C THR A 95 14.94 6.25 10.84
N LEU A 96 13.84 6.52 10.16
CA LEU A 96 13.74 7.60 9.18
C LEU A 96 13.43 8.95 9.84
N GLY A 97 12.98 8.96 11.09
CA GLY A 97 12.64 10.19 11.83
C GLY A 97 11.47 10.96 11.20
N LEU A 98 10.53 10.26 10.60
CA LEU A 98 9.34 10.83 9.98
C LEU A 98 8.11 10.67 10.88
N PRO A 99 7.18 11.64 10.86
CA PRO A 99 5.89 11.48 11.50
C PRO A 99 5.03 10.44 10.76
N ASP A 100 4.12 9.79 11.46
CA ASP A 100 3.22 8.77 10.90
C ASP A 100 2.20 9.32 9.88
N THR A 101 2.18 10.63 9.69
CA THR A 101 1.42 11.33 8.64
C THR A 101 2.20 11.51 7.34
N ALA A 102 3.49 11.15 7.31
CA ALA A 102 4.28 11.24 6.10
C ALA A 102 3.71 10.37 4.98
N ARG A 103 3.74 10.90 3.77
CA ARG A 103 3.28 10.21 2.57
C ARG A 103 4.44 9.51 1.85
N TRP A 104 4.12 8.60 0.95
CA TRP A 104 5.11 7.84 0.20
C TRP A 104 6.21 8.69 -0.43
N ALA A 105 5.88 9.86 -0.99
CA ALA A 105 6.87 10.75 -1.59
C ALA A 105 7.95 11.20 -0.58
N GLU A 106 7.55 11.56 0.65
CA GLU A 106 8.47 11.97 1.72
C GLU A 106 9.29 10.78 2.21
N VAL A 107 8.64 9.64 2.44
CA VAL A 107 9.32 8.41 2.87
C VAL A 107 10.34 7.97 1.84
N ARG A 108 9.97 7.93 0.57
CA ARG A 108 10.86 7.60 -0.54
C ARG A 108 12.08 8.52 -0.61
N GLN A 109 11.86 9.81 -0.47
CA GLN A 109 12.96 10.81 -0.47
C GLN A 109 13.90 10.61 0.71
N ARG A 110 13.34 10.39 1.90
CA ARG A 110 14.12 10.20 3.13
C ARG A 110 14.92 8.91 3.13
N MET A 111 14.34 7.82 2.64
CA MET A 111 15.01 6.51 2.64
C MET A 111 16.02 6.35 1.50
N ALA A 112 15.89 7.08 0.40
CA ALA A 112 16.69 6.86 -0.82
C ALA A 112 18.21 6.76 -0.58
N PRO A 113 18.87 7.63 0.21
CA PRO A 113 20.30 7.52 0.46
C PRO A 113 20.69 6.36 1.39
N HIS A 114 19.72 5.66 1.99
CA HIS A 114 19.94 4.64 3.01
C HIS A 114 19.61 3.23 2.54
N VAL A 115 19.16 3.05 1.31
CA VAL A 115 18.76 1.75 0.78
C VAL A 115 19.98 0.88 0.51
N LEU A 116 20.07 -0.27 1.21
CA LEU A 116 21.09 -1.29 1.01
C LEU A 116 20.64 -2.34 -0.01
N ALA A 117 19.37 -2.73 0.05
CA ALA A 117 18.78 -3.74 -0.81
C ALA A 117 17.26 -3.56 -0.87
N SER A 118 16.64 -4.15 -1.88
CA SER A 118 15.19 -4.22 -1.99
C SER A 118 14.73 -5.51 -2.63
N ALA A 119 13.50 -5.91 -2.31
CA ALA A 119 12.82 -7.01 -2.96
C ALA A 119 11.37 -6.63 -3.26
N THR A 120 10.83 -7.18 -4.33
CA THR A 120 9.46 -6.89 -4.80
C THR A 120 8.78 -8.19 -5.19
N ILE A 121 7.52 -8.34 -4.77
CA ILE A 121 6.60 -9.33 -5.34
C ILE A 121 5.43 -8.61 -5.98
N GLN A 122 4.86 -9.21 -7.02
CA GLN A 122 3.74 -8.63 -7.76
C GLN A 122 2.59 -9.61 -7.85
N GLY A 123 1.38 -9.06 -7.84
CA GLY A 123 0.15 -9.77 -8.13
C GLY A 123 -0.73 -8.94 -9.05
N ILE A 124 -1.68 -9.59 -9.69
CA ILE A 124 -2.71 -8.93 -10.50
C ILE A 124 -4.09 -9.26 -9.96
N TYR A 125 -5.00 -8.31 -10.04
CA TYR A 125 -6.38 -8.52 -9.61
C TYR A 125 -7.33 -7.60 -10.39
N SER A 126 -8.56 -8.07 -10.58
CA SER A 126 -9.65 -7.28 -11.13
C SER A 126 -10.98 -7.73 -10.53
N LEU A 127 -11.89 -6.80 -10.32
CA LEU A 127 -13.29 -7.06 -10.02
C LEU A 127 -14.19 -7.00 -11.25
N ASN A 128 -13.64 -6.69 -12.44
CA ASN A 128 -14.39 -6.72 -13.69
C ASN A 128 -14.63 -8.18 -14.12
N PRO A 129 -15.90 -8.65 -14.19
CA PRO A 129 -16.21 -10.03 -14.57
C PRO A 129 -15.68 -10.44 -15.94
N ARG A 130 -15.47 -9.48 -16.85
CA ARG A 130 -14.93 -9.75 -18.19
C ARG A 130 -13.45 -10.13 -18.16
N LEU A 131 -12.73 -9.75 -17.09
CA LEU A 131 -11.29 -10.00 -16.91
C LEU A 131 -10.99 -11.19 -15.99
N GLN A 132 -11.99 -11.77 -15.35
CA GLN A 132 -11.85 -12.89 -14.40
C GLN A 132 -11.95 -14.27 -15.05
N ARG A 133 -11.68 -14.39 -16.34
CA ARG A 133 -11.76 -15.67 -17.09
C ARG A 133 -10.51 -16.52 -16.90
#